data_0afdd434e591e7fa13db1157fd4e3e1b
#
_entry.id   0afdd434e591e7fa13db1157fd4e3e1b
#
_cell.length_a   1.000
_cell.length_b   1.000
_cell.length_c   1.000
_cell.angle_alpha   90.00
_cell.angle_beta   90.00
_cell.angle_gamma   90.00
#
_symmetry.space_group_name_H-M   'P 1'
#
loop_
_entity.id
_entity.type
_entity.pdbx_description
1 polymer ?
#
loop_
_entity_poly.entity_id
_entity_poly.type
_entity_poly.pdbx_seq_one_letter_code
_entity_poly.pdbx_strand_id
1 'polypeptide(L)'
;MEIIIGLLIIAVGAFCQSSSYVPINKIREWHWESYWLVQGVFAWLVFPLLGALLAGGSIESLWTLYAAHPRESLLTILFGALWGIGGLTFGLSMRYLGVALGQSIALGTCAGLGTILTPLLLGRPGDLTAAVVSGVVVTLLGIAIIGVAGHLKSAMLSDEEKQKAVKEFNFTKGLAVALLAGVMSGCFNIGLGFGEVLTVADANEMFRSLPATLLVTLGGFVTNAAYCLFQNYRNHSFADYSKGSLWGNNLLFCALAGALWYSQFFGLSLGKGFLTESPTLLTFSWCILMALNVVFSNVWGIILKEWKGCSRKTIVVLIAGLLVLIFSCFLPEILK
;
A
#
# COMPACT_ATOMS: atom_id res chain seq x y z
N MET A 1 22.98 3.47 -14.39
CA MET A 1 22.98 2.16 -13.67
C MET A 1 22.22 2.28 -12.36
N GLU A 2 22.42 3.33 -11.58
CA GLU A 2 21.75 3.56 -10.27
C GLU A 2 20.22 3.57 -10.35
N ILE A 3 19.64 4.25 -11.33
CA ILE A 3 18.18 4.27 -11.54
C ILE A 3 17.60 2.86 -11.64
N ILE A 4 18.25 1.96 -12.40
CA ILE A 4 17.78 0.57 -12.54
C ILE A 4 17.84 -0.16 -11.19
N ILE A 5 18.91 0.06 -10.42
CA ILE A 5 19.06 -0.52 -9.07
C ILE A 5 17.93 -0.01 -8.17
N GLY A 6 17.66 1.31 -8.17
CA GLY A 6 16.59 1.91 -7.40
C GLY A 6 15.21 1.31 -7.73
N LEU A 7 14.90 1.19 -9.02
CA LEU A 7 13.65 0.58 -9.48
C LEU A 7 13.53 -0.89 -9.10
N LEU A 8 14.61 -1.66 -9.19
CA LEU A 8 14.65 -3.07 -8.78
C LEU A 8 14.44 -3.23 -7.27
N ILE A 9 15.01 -2.34 -6.44
CA ILE A 9 14.81 -2.36 -4.99
C ILE A 9 13.34 -2.07 -4.66
N ILE A 10 12.72 -1.06 -5.31
CA ILE A 10 11.30 -0.78 -5.15
C ILE A 10 10.46 -1.99 -5.58
N ALA A 11 10.84 -2.66 -6.68
CA ALA A 11 10.15 -3.84 -7.17
C ALA A 11 10.23 -5.02 -6.18
N VAL A 12 11.38 -5.26 -5.56
CA VAL A 12 11.52 -6.28 -4.51
C VAL A 12 10.63 -5.95 -3.31
N GLY A 13 10.59 -4.69 -2.87
CA GLY A 13 9.70 -4.24 -1.80
C GLY A 13 8.23 -4.49 -2.14
N ALA A 14 7.80 -4.14 -3.36
CA ALA A 14 6.44 -4.36 -3.85
C ALA A 14 6.09 -5.86 -3.95
N PHE A 15 7.03 -6.70 -4.37
CA PHE A 15 6.86 -8.16 -4.38
C PHE A 15 6.68 -8.71 -2.96
N CYS A 16 7.51 -8.28 -2.01
CA CYS A 16 7.37 -8.67 -0.61
C CYS A 16 5.99 -8.28 -0.05
N GLN A 17 5.54 -7.05 -0.29
CA GLN A 17 4.22 -6.59 0.14
C GLN A 17 3.10 -7.46 -0.45
N SER A 18 3.13 -7.71 -1.75
CA SER A 18 2.13 -8.56 -2.41
C SER A 18 2.13 -9.99 -1.87
N SER A 19 3.26 -10.45 -1.32
CA SER A 19 3.41 -11.76 -0.69
C SER A 19 2.90 -11.80 0.76
N SER A 20 2.60 -10.66 1.39
CA SER A 20 2.23 -10.56 2.80
C SER A 20 0.94 -11.32 3.16
N TYR A 21 0.06 -11.51 2.19
CA TYR A 21 -1.18 -12.28 2.38
C TYR A 21 -0.97 -13.80 2.45
N VAL A 22 0.17 -14.31 1.96
CA VAL A 22 0.46 -15.75 2.00
C VAL A 22 0.60 -16.28 3.43
N PRO A 23 1.41 -15.69 4.32
CA PRO A 23 1.47 -16.11 5.72
C PRO A 23 0.14 -15.91 6.47
N ILE A 24 -0.66 -14.90 6.15
CA ILE A 24 -1.97 -14.67 6.77
C ILE A 24 -2.87 -15.91 6.64
N ASN A 25 -2.84 -16.61 5.51
CA ASN A 25 -3.61 -17.84 5.29
C ASN A 25 -3.19 -19.03 6.19
N LYS A 26 -2.10 -18.90 6.96
CA LYS A 26 -1.63 -19.89 7.93
C LYS A 26 -2.04 -19.56 9.37
N ILE A 27 -2.68 -18.43 9.60
CA ILE A 27 -3.24 -18.06 10.90
C ILE A 27 -4.45 -18.95 11.18
N ARG A 28 -4.57 -19.41 12.42
CA ARG A 28 -5.57 -20.40 12.81
C ARG A 28 -6.54 -19.82 13.83
N GLU A 29 -7.82 -20.08 13.67
CA GLU A 29 -8.90 -19.85 14.64
C GLU A 29 -8.99 -18.44 15.25
N TRP A 30 -8.27 -17.47 14.74
CA TRP A 30 -8.42 -16.08 15.13
C TRP A 30 -9.36 -15.36 14.17
N HIS A 31 -10.24 -14.52 14.71
CA HIS A 31 -11.04 -13.59 13.90
C HIS A 31 -10.12 -12.59 13.17
N TRP A 32 -10.60 -12.03 12.08
CA TRP A 32 -9.79 -11.14 11.25
C TRP A 32 -9.29 -9.92 12.03
N GLU A 33 -10.11 -9.34 12.89
CA GLU A 33 -9.74 -8.20 13.73
C GLU A 33 -8.64 -8.53 14.72
N SER A 34 -8.60 -9.78 15.21
CA SER A 34 -7.59 -10.23 16.16
C SER A 34 -6.23 -10.37 15.50
N TYR A 35 -6.15 -11.06 14.35
CA TYR A 35 -4.86 -11.18 13.66
C TYR A 35 -4.44 -9.88 12.97
N TRP A 36 -5.38 -9.06 12.47
CA TRP A 36 -5.09 -7.78 11.84
C TRP A 36 -4.44 -6.81 12.83
N LEU A 37 -4.94 -6.77 14.08
CA LEU A 37 -4.34 -5.97 15.13
C LEU A 37 -2.91 -6.42 15.45
N VAL A 38 -2.69 -7.73 15.65
CA VAL A 38 -1.37 -8.28 15.98
C VAL A 38 -0.39 -8.11 14.80
N GLN A 39 -0.82 -8.37 13.57
CA GLN A 39 -0.03 -8.08 12.38
C GLN A 39 0.31 -6.59 12.29
N GLY A 40 -0.67 -5.72 12.59
CA GLY A 40 -0.50 -4.27 12.61
C GLY A 40 0.56 -3.80 13.60
N VAL A 41 0.68 -4.43 14.77
CA VAL A 41 1.79 -4.16 15.70
C VAL A 41 3.14 -4.37 15.01
N PHE A 42 3.30 -5.46 14.27
CA PHE A 42 4.55 -5.70 13.54
C PHE A 42 4.71 -4.77 12.33
N ALA A 43 3.69 -4.68 11.47
CA ALA A 43 3.76 -3.95 10.21
C ALA A 43 3.89 -2.42 10.41
N TRP A 44 3.25 -1.87 11.44
CA TRP A 44 3.05 -0.43 11.59
C TRP A 44 3.76 0.18 12.80
N LEU A 45 4.29 -0.63 13.73
CA LEU A 45 5.06 -0.18 14.88
C LEU A 45 6.46 -0.80 14.92
N VAL A 46 6.56 -2.13 15.04
CA VAL A 46 7.84 -2.82 15.29
C VAL A 46 8.82 -2.62 14.12
N PHE A 47 8.44 -3.03 12.91
CA PHE A 47 9.34 -2.92 11.76
C PHE A 47 9.60 -1.47 11.33
N PRO A 48 8.62 -0.54 11.33
CA PRO A 48 8.91 0.87 11.10
C PRO A 48 9.84 1.49 12.14
N LEU A 49 9.71 1.12 13.42
CA LEU A 49 10.63 1.57 14.47
C LEU A 49 12.06 1.05 14.21
N LEU A 50 12.22 -0.23 13.88
CA LEU A 50 13.53 -0.79 13.52
C LEU A 50 14.12 -0.07 12.30
N GLY A 51 13.30 0.21 11.28
CA GLY A 51 13.73 0.99 10.12
C GLY A 51 14.16 2.42 10.49
N ALA A 52 13.37 3.12 11.30
CA ALA A 52 13.70 4.47 11.75
C ALA A 52 14.99 4.50 12.60
N LEU A 53 15.23 3.47 13.41
CA LEU A 53 16.48 3.34 14.17
C LEU A 53 17.72 3.14 13.27
N LEU A 54 17.57 2.49 12.11
CA LEU A 54 18.65 2.42 11.13
C LEU A 54 19.03 3.80 10.58
N ALA A 55 18.09 4.74 10.49
CA ALA A 55 18.34 6.11 10.05
C ALA A 55 18.81 7.02 11.21
N GLY A 56 18.23 6.85 12.39
CA GLY A 56 18.39 7.76 13.52
C GLY A 56 19.37 7.28 14.60
N GLY A 57 19.78 6.04 14.58
CA GLY A 57 20.72 5.44 15.54
C GLY A 57 20.14 5.17 16.93
N SER A 58 19.27 6.03 17.47
CA SER A 58 18.68 5.86 18.80
C SER A 58 17.26 6.42 18.90
N ILE A 59 16.51 5.94 19.91
CA ILE A 59 15.17 6.48 20.23
C ILE A 59 15.25 7.95 20.65
N GLU A 60 16.30 8.33 21.37
CA GLU A 60 16.53 9.70 21.83
C GLU A 60 16.74 10.65 20.62
N SER A 61 17.53 10.23 19.63
CA SER A 61 17.75 11.00 18.39
C SER A 61 16.45 11.20 17.64
N LEU A 62 15.64 10.14 17.51
CA LEU A 62 14.32 10.21 16.86
C LEU A 62 13.38 11.15 17.62
N TRP A 63 13.35 11.04 18.95
CA TRP A 63 12.51 11.93 19.77
C TRP A 63 12.91 13.40 19.59
N THR A 64 14.22 13.69 19.66
CA THR A 64 14.76 15.05 19.44
C THR A 64 14.39 15.57 18.07
N LEU A 65 14.51 14.73 17.02
CA LEU A 65 14.12 15.07 15.66
C LEU A 65 12.63 15.45 15.56
N TYR A 66 11.75 14.64 16.12
CA TYR A 66 10.30 14.90 16.08
C TYR A 66 9.91 16.11 16.93
N ALA A 67 10.56 16.31 18.06
CA ALA A 67 10.34 17.49 18.92
C ALA A 67 10.84 18.79 18.27
N ALA A 68 11.87 18.72 17.43
CA ALA A 68 12.37 19.86 16.64
C ALA A 68 11.42 20.26 15.50
N HIS A 69 10.59 19.32 14.99
CA HIS A 69 9.65 19.53 13.89
C HIS A 69 8.21 19.11 14.27
N PRO A 70 7.59 19.75 15.28
CA PRO A 70 6.33 19.27 15.86
C PRO A 70 5.15 19.37 14.89
N ARG A 71 5.12 20.38 14.01
CA ARG A 71 4.06 20.58 13.03
C ARG A 71 4.11 19.47 11.97
N GLU A 72 5.28 19.22 11.41
CA GLU A 72 5.50 18.22 10.37
C GLU A 72 5.27 16.81 10.90
N SER A 73 5.73 16.53 12.12
CA SER A 73 5.47 15.28 12.84
C SER A 73 3.97 15.03 13.03
N LEU A 74 3.23 16.07 13.49
CA LEU A 74 1.78 15.97 13.69
C LEU A 74 1.04 15.76 12.37
N LEU A 75 1.40 16.49 11.30
CA LEU A 75 0.80 16.33 9.98
C LEU A 75 1.08 14.93 9.41
N THR A 76 2.30 14.44 9.59
CA THR A 76 2.69 13.09 9.17
C THR A 76 1.82 12.02 9.85
N ILE A 77 1.61 12.12 11.18
CA ILE A 77 0.73 11.22 11.94
C ILE A 77 -0.73 11.37 11.48
N LEU A 78 -1.22 12.59 11.28
CA LEU A 78 -2.59 12.86 10.86
C LEU A 78 -2.89 12.23 9.49
N PHE A 79 -2.02 12.45 8.50
CA PHE A 79 -2.18 11.82 7.18
C PHE A 79 -2.03 10.30 7.26
N GLY A 80 -1.23 9.80 8.18
CA GLY A 80 -1.18 8.38 8.51
C GLY A 80 -2.51 7.86 9.07
N ALA A 81 -3.16 8.60 9.97
CA ALA A 81 -4.48 8.22 10.51
C ALA A 81 -5.56 8.22 9.42
N LEU A 82 -5.54 9.19 8.49
CA LEU A 82 -6.42 9.20 7.32
C LEU A 82 -6.16 8.00 6.39
N TRP A 83 -4.90 7.66 6.17
CA TRP A 83 -4.53 6.43 5.45
C TRP A 83 -5.10 5.18 6.13
N GLY A 84 -5.08 5.11 7.45
CA GLY A 84 -5.68 4.00 8.22
C GLY A 84 -7.17 3.81 7.91
N ILE A 85 -7.94 4.89 7.72
CA ILE A 85 -9.34 4.83 7.26
C ILE A 85 -9.41 4.25 5.85
N GLY A 86 -8.48 4.61 4.96
CA GLY A 86 -8.37 4.06 3.61
C GLY A 86 -8.25 2.54 3.60
N GLY A 87 -7.36 1.99 4.44
CA GLY A 87 -7.19 0.55 4.58
C GLY A 87 -8.46 -0.18 5.03
N LEU A 88 -9.20 0.39 5.98
CA LEU A 88 -10.46 -0.19 6.47
C LEU A 88 -11.59 -0.13 5.43
N THR A 89 -11.69 0.95 4.66
CA THR A 89 -12.72 1.13 3.64
C THR A 89 -12.42 0.38 2.34
N PHE A 90 -11.16 0.01 2.12
CA PHE A 90 -10.73 -0.75 0.94
C PHE A 90 -11.46 -2.09 0.82
N GLY A 91 -11.53 -2.87 1.89
CA GLY A 91 -12.28 -4.13 1.94
C GLY A 91 -13.77 -3.95 1.67
N LEU A 92 -14.35 -2.83 2.12
CA LEU A 92 -15.75 -2.51 1.91
C LEU A 92 -16.05 -2.19 0.43
N SER A 93 -15.13 -1.52 -0.27
CA SER A 93 -15.28 -1.27 -1.72
C SER A 93 -15.39 -2.56 -2.53
N MET A 94 -14.57 -3.55 -2.18
CA MET A 94 -14.61 -4.87 -2.82
C MET A 94 -15.91 -5.62 -2.54
N ARG A 95 -16.52 -5.42 -1.35
CA ARG A 95 -17.80 -6.02 -0.99
C ARG A 95 -18.95 -5.49 -1.85
N TYR A 96 -18.93 -4.20 -2.25
CA TYR A 96 -19.97 -3.59 -3.06
C TYR A 96 -19.74 -3.72 -4.57
N LEU A 97 -18.51 -3.64 -5.05
CA LEU A 97 -18.17 -3.62 -6.49
C LEU A 97 -17.59 -4.95 -7.00
N GLY A 98 -17.29 -5.88 -6.09
CA GLY A 98 -16.44 -7.03 -6.38
C GLY A 98 -14.96 -6.67 -6.32
N VAL A 99 -14.13 -7.70 -6.16
CA VAL A 99 -12.69 -7.54 -5.91
C VAL A 99 -12.01 -6.74 -7.02
N ALA A 100 -12.24 -7.11 -8.28
CA ALA A 100 -11.55 -6.52 -9.42
C ALA A 100 -11.83 -5.02 -9.59
N LEU A 101 -13.10 -4.63 -9.60
CA LEU A 101 -13.50 -3.24 -9.85
C LEU A 101 -13.20 -2.36 -8.63
N GLY A 102 -13.55 -2.83 -7.43
CA GLY A 102 -13.29 -2.10 -6.19
C GLY A 102 -11.80 -1.84 -5.97
N GLN A 103 -10.97 -2.87 -6.19
CA GLN A 103 -9.51 -2.76 -6.07
C GLN A 103 -8.92 -1.83 -7.13
N SER A 104 -9.33 -1.93 -8.39
CA SER A 104 -8.81 -1.07 -9.46
C SER A 104 -9.12 0.40 -9.22
N ILE A 105 -10.34 0.73 -8.80
CA ILE A 105 -10.72 2.13 -8.52
C ILE A 105 -9.93 2.64 -7.31
N ALA A 106 -9.87 1.89 -6.23
CA ALA A 106 -9.19 2.33 -5.01
C ALA A 106 -7.67 2.48 -5.21
N LEU A 107 -7.00 1.50 -5.84
CA LEU A 107 -5.55 1.57 -6.09
C LEU A 107 -5.21 2.62 -7.16
N GLY A 108 -6.02 2.77 -8.20
CA GLY A 108 -5.84 3.82 -9.19
C GLY A 108 -5.95 5.20 -8.56
N THR A 109 -6.98 5.42 -7.75
CA THR A 109 -7.17 6.68 -7.02
C THR A 109 -6.01 6.93 -6.06
N CYS A 110 -5.56 5.93 -5.32
CA CYS A 110 -4.41 6.00 -4.41
C CYS A 110 -3.11 6.38 -5.15
N ALA A 111 -2.81 5.71 -6.25
CA ALA A 111 -1.61 5.96 -7.04
C ALA A 111 -1.62 7.37 -7.65
N GLY A 112 -2.71 7.73 -8.32
CA GLY A 112 -2.85 9.01 -9.01
C GLY A 112 -2.90 10.19 -8.02
N LEU A 113 -3.81 10.15 -7.05
CA LEU A 113 -3.96 11.26 -6.10
C LEU A 113 -2.75 11.39 -5.17
N GLY A 114 -2.21 10.28 -4.67
CA GLY A 114 -1.00 10.33 -3.83
C GLY A 114 0.19 10.96 -4.55
N THR A 115 0.37 10.69 -5.85
CA THR A 115 1.45 11.29 -6.64
C THR A 115 1.19 12.75 -6.99
N ILE A 116 -0.07 13.12 -7.32
CA ILE A 116 -0.40 14.49 -7.76
C ILE A 116 -0.58 15.43 -6.56
N LEU A 117 -1.32 15.01 -5.53
CA LEU A 117 -1.65 15.90 -4.42
C LEU A 117 -0.46 16.20 -3.52
N THR A 118 0.50 15.28 -3.40
CA THR A 118 1.66 15.49 -2.53
C THR A 118 2.46 16.75 -2.91
N PRO A 119 2.94 16.92 -4.15
CA PRO A 119 3.66 18.14 -4.54
C PRO A 119 2.78 19.42 -4.43
N LEU A 120 1.49 19.32 -4.75
CA LEU A 120 0.59 20.47 -4.65
C LEU A 120 0.42 20.96 -3.22
N LEU A 121 0.20 20.03 -2.26
CA LEU A 121 0.03 20.36 -0.85
C LEU A 121 1.33 20.84 -0.19
N LEU A 122 2.48 20.43 -0.72
CA LEU A 122 3.80 20.89 -0.29
C LEU A 122 4.23 22.22 -0.95
N GLY A 123 3.37 22.82 -1.79
CA GLY A 123 3.69 24.07 -2.51
C GLY A 123 4.74 23.91 -3.60
N ARG A 124 4.91 22.71 -4.17
CA ARG A 124 5.88 22.36 -5.21
C ARG A 124 5.19 21.91 -6.52
N PRO A 125 4.27 22.69 -7.09
CA PRO A 125 3.56 22.29 -8.33
C PRO A 125 4.51 22.05 -9.52
N GLY A 126 5.70 22.64 -9.52
CA GLY A 126 6.74 22.42 -10.54
C GLY A 126 7.28 20.98 -10.60
N ASP A 127 7.12 20.19 -9.54
CA ASP A 127 7.51 18.77 -9.54
C ASP A 127 6.57 17.93 -10.43
N LEU A 128 5.37 18.45 -10.75
CA LEU A 128 4.41 17.82 -11.66
C LEU A 128 4.73 18.12 -13.12
N THR A 129 5.86 17.64 -13.59
CA THR A 129 6.26 17.76 -14.99
C THR A 129 5.30 17.01 -15.92
N ALA A 130 5.30 17.34 -17.20
CA ALA A 130 4.52 16.60 -18.20
C ALA A 130 4.88 15.10 -18.22
N ALA A 131 6.13 14.76 -17.95
CA ALA A 131 6.60 13.37 -17.83
C ALA A 131 5.95 12.64 -16.64
N VAL A 132 5.91 13.27 -15.45
CA VAL A 132 5.24 12.72 -14.26
C VAL A 132 3.75 12.50 -14.52
N VAL A 133 3.07 13.53 -15.04
CA VAL A 133 1.62 13.46 -15.33
C VAL A 133 1.31 12.37 -16.37
N SER A 134 2.11 12.28 -17.43
CA SER A 134 1.96 11.22 -18.44
C SER A 134 2.16 9.82 -17.83
N GLY A 135 3.14 9.66 -16.94
CA GLY A 135 3.35 8.42 -16.20
C GLY A 135 2.14 8.03 -15.35
N VAL A 136 1.55 8.99 -14.62
CA VAL A 136 0.33 8.77 -13.83
C VAL A 136 -0.83 8.33 -14.74
N VAL A 137 -1.07 9.03 -15.84
CA VAL A 137 -2.14 8.69 -16.80
C VAL A 137 -1.98 7.26 -17.32
N VAL A 138 -0.77 6.88 -17.75
CA VAL A 138 -0.53 5.54 -18.28
C VAL A 138 -0.67 4.47 -17.16
N THR A 139 -0.25 4.77 -15.92
CA THR A 139 -0.50 3.88 -14.78
C THR A 139 -2.00 3.67 -14.55
N LEU A 140 -2.79 4.75 -14.54
CA LEU A 140 -4.24 4.66 -14.38
C LEU A 140 -4.90 3.84 -15.50
N LEU A 141 -4.43 4.00 -16.75
CA LEU A 141 -4.88 3.18 -17.87
C LEU A 141 -4.55 1.70 -17.67
N GLY A 142 -3.33 1.37 -17.22
CA GLY A 142 -2.95 -0.01 -16.92
C GLY A 142 -3.83 -0.64 -15.84
N ILE A 143 -4.08 0.10 -14.75
CA ILE A 143 -4.97 -0.34 -13.66
C ILE A 143 -6.41 -0.53 -14.17
N ALA A 144 -6.91 0.37 -15.01
CA ALA A 144 -8.23 0.26 -15.60
C ALA A 144 -8.35 -0.99 -16.51
N ILE A 145 -7.33 -1.30 -17.31
CA ILE A 145 -7.28 -2.50 -18.15
C ILE A 145 -7.32 -3.76 -17.27
N ILE A 146 -6.57 -3.82 -16.18
CA ILE A 146 -6.62 -4.94 -15.22
C ILE A 146 -8.01 -5.03 -14.56
N GLY A 147 -8.63 -3.89 -14.24
CA GLY A 147 -10.01 -3.84 -13.76
C GLY A 147 -11.00 -4.47 -14.75
N VAL A 148 -10.84 -4.20 -16.04
CA VAL A 148 -11.64 -4.86 -17.11
C VAL A 148 -11.38 -6.36 -17.12
N ALA A 149 -10.13 -6.84 -17.02
CA ALA A 149 -9.83 -8.27 -16.95
C ALA A 149 -10.52 -8.94 -15.75
N GLY A 150 -10.49 -8.30 -14.59
CA GLY A 150 -11.17 -8.78 -13.40
C GLY A 150 -12.70 -8.77 -13.53
N HIS A 151 -13.27 -7.76 -14.19
CA HIS A 151 -14.70 -7.75 -14.52
C HIS A 151 -15.07 -8.89 -15.45
N LEU A 152 -14.29 -9.14 -16.51
CA LEU A 152 -14.50 -10.27 -17.42
C LEU A 152 -14.42 -11.61 -16.69
N LYS A 153 -13.46 -11.77 -15.75
CA LYS A 153 -13.38 -12.94 -14.88
C LYS A 153 -14.66 -13.11 -14.05
N SER A 154 -15.11 -12.05 -13.38
CA SER A 154 -16.33 -12.08 -12.55
C SER A 154 -17.58 -12.37 -13.39
N ALA A 155 -17.66 -11.91 -14.64
CA ALA A 155 -18.77 -12.19 -15.54
C ALA A 155 -18.89 -13.68 -15.93
N MET A 156 -17.82 -14.46 -15.79
CA MET A 156 -17.81 -15.90 -16.06
C MET A 156 -18.29 -16.75 -14.88
N LEU A 157 -18.43 -16.17 -13.70
CA LEU A 157 -18.96 -16.87 -12.52
C LEU A 157 -20.45 -17.12 -12.70
N SER A 158 -20.94 -18.27 -12.18
CA SER A 158 -22.38 -18.55 -12.10
C SER A 158 -23.09 -17.50 -11.20
N ASP A 159 -24.41 -17.37 -11.35
CA ASP A 159 -25.16 -16.41 -10.54
C ASP A 159 -25.09 -16.74 -9.05
N GLU A 160 -24.98 -18.01 -8.67
CA GLU A 160 -24.75 -18.43 -7.28
C GLU A 160 -23.36 -18.03 -6.77
N GLU A 161 -22.33 -18.16 -7.61
CA GLU A 161 -20.96 -17.75 -7.30
C GLU A 161 -20.83 -16.22 -7.24
N LYS A 162 -21.54 -15.49 -8.14
CA LYS A 162 -21.62 -14.03 -8.08
C LYS A 162 -22.27 -13.55 -6.77
N GLN A 163 -23.38 -14.17 -6.35
CA GLN A 163 -24.05 -13.83 -5.09
C GLN A 163 -23.18 -14.16 -3.87
N LYS A 164 -22.36 -15.22 -3.93
CA LYS A 164 -21.37 -15.52 -2.88
C LYS A 164 -20.21 -14.52 -2.87
N ALA A 165 -19.76 -14.08 -4.05
CA ALA A 165 -18.63 -13.17 -4.22
C ALA A 165 -19.00 -11.70 -3.94
N VAL A 166 -20.23 -11.28 -4.26
CA VAL A 166 -20.73 -9.90 -4.11
C VAL A 166 -22.06 -9.94 -3.34
N LYS A 167 -21.96 -10.05 -2.01
CA LYS A 167 -23.14 -10.19 -1.14
C LYS A 167 -24.13 -9.01 -1.21
N GLU A 168 -23.66 -7.82 -1.58
CA GLU A 168 -24.44 -6.58 -1.56
C GLU A 168 -24.04 -5.66 -2.72
N PHE A 169 -24.18 -6.12 -3.98
CA PHE A 169 -23.82 -5.29 -5.12
C PHE A 169 -24.59 -3.97 -5.14
N ASN A 170 -23.86 -2.87 -5.03
CA ASN A 170 -24.39 -1.52 -5.16
C ASN A 170 -23.35 -0.62 -5.80
N PHE A 171 -23.51 -0.32 -7.07
CA PHE A 171 -22.53 0.42 -7.85
C PHE A 171 -22.26 1.82 -7.27
N THR A 172 -23.31 2.58 -6.95
CA THR A 172 -23.13 3.97 -6.47
C THR A 172 -22.42 4.02 -5.12
N LYS A 173 -22.86 3.20 -4.15
CA LYS A 173 -22.21 3.11 -2.84
C LYS A 173 -20.78 2.58 -2.99
N GLY A 174 -20.61 1.54 -3.80
CA GLY A 174 -19.30 0.94 -4.04
C GLY A 174 -18.32 1.89 -4.68
N LEU A 175 -18.74 2.68 -5.67
CA LEU A 175 -17.92 3.72 -6.30
C LEU A 175 -17.50 4.78 -5.28
N ALA A 176 -18.43 5.31 -4.50
CA ALA A 176 -18.14 6.32 -3.48
C ALA A 176 -17.13 5.79 -2.44
N VAL A 177 -17.34 4.54 -1.96
CA VAL A 177 -16.43 3.90 -0.99
C VAL A 177 -15.06 3.60 -1.60
N ALA A 178 -14.98 3.16 -2.86
CA ALA A 178 -13.72 2.89 -3.54
C ALA A 178 -12.91 4.17 -3.77
N LEU A 179 -13.57 5.26 -4.18
CA LEU A 179 -12.93 6.57 -4.31
C LEU A 179 -12.44 7.08 -2.94
N LEU A 180 -13.28 6.99 -1.90
CA LEU A 180 -12.89 7.35 -0.53
C LEU A 180 -11.68 6.53 -0.06
N ALA A 181 -11.72 5.21 -0.26
CA ALA A 181 -10.61 4.32 0.09
C ALA A 181 -9.32 4.72 -0.63
N GLY A 182 -9.40 5.05 -1.91
CA GLY A 182 -8.25 5.48 -2.70
C GLY A 182 -7.68 6.83 -2.26
N VAL A 183 -8.56 7.83 -2.02
CA VAL A 183 -8.15 9.15 -1.51
C VAL A 183 -7.47 9.01 -0.15
N MET A 184 -8.11 8.31 0.77
CA MET A 184 -7.55 8.08 2.12
C MET A 184 -6.25 7.27 2.06
N SER A 185 -6.14 6.28 1.16
CA SER A 185 -4.90 5.52 0.96
C SER A 185 -3.78 6.38 0.39
N GLY A 186 -4.08 7.32 -0.50
CA GLY A 186 -3.12 8.30 -1.03
C GLY A 186 -2.55 9.24 0.03
N CYS A 187 -3.25 9.41 1.16
CA CYS A 187 -2.78 10.20 2.31
C CYS A 187 -1.45 9.68 2.88
N PHE A 188 -1.12 8.40 2.68
CA PHE A 188 0.19 7.88 3.08
C PHE A 188 1.34 8.65 2.41
N ASN A 189 1.28 8.84 1.10
CA ASN A 189 2.32 9.58 0.36
C ASN A 189 2.36 11.05 0.76
N ILE A 190 1.20 11.65 1.01
CA ILE A 190 1.12 13.04 1.50
C ILE A 190 1.78 13.15 2.88
N GLY A 191 1.53 12.19 3.77
CA GLY A 191 2.19 12.11 5.08
C GLY A 191 3.71 11.98 4.95
N LEU A 192 4.21 11.11 4.04
CA LEU A 192 5.64 11.04 3.75
C LEU A 192 6.20 12.35 3.23
N GLY A 193 5.44 13.08 2.41
CA GLY A 193 5.83 14.40 1.90
C GLY A 193 5.99 15.43 3.00
N PHE A 194 5.02 15.56 3.92
CA PHE A 194 5.18 16.45 5.08
C PHE A 194 6.34 16.01 5.99
N GLY A 195 6.61 14.71 6.05
CA GLY A 195 7.72 14.14 6.81
C GLY A 195 9.09 14.23 6.13
N GLU A 196 9.24 14.77 4.92
CA GLU A 196 10.54 14.86 4.23
C GLU A 196 11.61 15.61 5.03
N VAL A 197 11.23 16.54 5.90
CA VAL A 197 12.14 17.27 6.78
C VAL A 197 12.58 16.45 8.01
N LEU A 198 11.89 15.34 8.28
CA LEU A 198 12.18 14.45 9.40
C LEU A 198 13.34 13.51 9.03
N THR A 199 14.49 14.12 8.78
CA THR A 199 15.72 13.41 8.41
C THR A 199 16.77 13.64 9.47
N VAL A 200 17.48 12.57 9.86
CA VAL A 200 18.60 12.68 10.77
C VAL A 200 19.79 13.24 10.00
N ALA A 201 20.53 14.16 10.61
CA ALA A 201 21.77 14.68 10.05
C ALA A 201 22.73 13.52 9.77
N ASP A 202 23.42 13.58 8.63
CA ASP A 202 24.38 12.56 8.16
C ASP A 202 23.79 11.15 7.91
N ALA A 203 22.46 10.99 7.94
CA ALA A 203 21.82 9.73 7.56
C ALA A 203 22.06 9.42 6.08
N ASN A 204 22.30 8.15 5.78
CA ASN A 204 22.40 7.68 4.39
C ASN A 204 21.09 7.97 3.66
N GLU A 205 21.16 8.49 2.43
CA GLU A 205 20.02 8.82 1.57
C GLU A 205 19.02 7.65 1.44
N MET A 206 19.51 6.42 1.49
CA MET A 206 18.66 5.21 1.46
C MET A 206 17.72 5.07 2.66
N PHE A 207 18.06 5.66 3.82
CA PHE A 207 17.24 5.56 5.03
C PHE A 207 16.47 6.85 5.35
N ARG A 208 16.60 7.87 4.51
CA ARG A 208 16.14 9.24 4.75
C ARG A 208 14.64 9.32 5.08
N SER A 209 13.79 8.52 4.42
CA SER A 209 12.34 8.58 4.64
C SER A 209 11.83 7.64 5.76
N LEU A 210 12.68 6.85 6.40
CA LEU A 210 12.25 5.87 7.40
C LEU A 210 11.72 6.50 8.70
N PRO A 211 12.27 7.62 9.22
CA PRO A 211 11.67 8.31 10.36
C PRO A 211 10.25 8.82 10.06
N ALA A 212 10.01 9.40 8.88
CA ALA A 212 8.67 9.81 8.46
C ALA A 212 7.74 8.60 8.32
N THR A 213 8.23 7.49 7.76
CA THR A 213 7.47 6.25 7.61
C THR A 213 6.96 5.73 8.95
N LEU A 214 7.78 5.80 10.04
CA LEU A 214 7.35 5.42 11.38
C LEU A 214 6.13 6.25 11.83
N LEU A 215 6.14 7.57 11.63
CA LEU A 215 5.03 8.42 12.06
C LEU A 215 3.76 8.20 11.22
N VAL A 216 3.88 8.01 9.91
CA VAL A 216 2.72 7.70 9.05
C VAL A 216 2.11 6.37 9.47
N THR A 217 2.93 5.33 9.68
CA THR A 217 2.42 4.01 10.08
C THR A 217 1.86 4.02 11.49
N LEU A 218 2.43 4.83 12.42
CA LEU A 218 1.88 5.05 13.75
C LEU A 218 0.46 5.64 13.68
N GLY A 219 0.24 6.67 12.85
CA GLY A 219 -1.09 7.23 12.62
C GLY A 219 -2.09 6.19 12.14
N GLY A 220 -1.70 5.40 11.13
CA GLY A 220 -2.52 4.32 10.61
C GLY A 220 -2.79 3.21 11.62
N PHE A 221 -1.79 2.88 12.46
CA PHE A 221 -1.97 1.92 13.54
C PHE A 221 -3.04 2.37 14.53
N VAL A 222 -3.03 3.63 14.96
CA VAL A 222 -4.03 4.17 15.90
C VAL A 222 -5.44 3.97 15.35
N THR A 223 -5.68 4.32 14.09
CA THR A 223 -7.00 4.17 13.46
C THR A 223 -7.42 2.71 13.35
N ASN A 224 -6.52 1.84 12.85
CA ASN A 224 -6.80 0.42 12.69
C ASN A 224 -6.96 -0.29 14.03
N ALA A 225 -6.13 0.03 15.04
CA ALA A 225 -6.22 -0.54 16.37
C ALA A 225 -7.55 -0.17 17.04
N ALA A 226 -7.97 1.10 16.96
CA ALA A 226 -9.26 1.54 17.49
C ALA A 226 -10.41 0.76 16.86
N TYR A 227 -10.39 0.57 15.53
CA TYR A 227 -11.43 -0.20 14.84
C TYR A 227 -11.38 -1.69 15.19
N CYS A 228 -10.20 -2.31 15.22
CA CYS A 228 -10.05 -3.72 15.58
C CYS A 228 -10.48 -3.99 17.02
N LEU A 229 -10.11 -3.15 17.98
CA LEU A 229 -10.55 -3.27 19.37
C LEU A 229 -12.06 -3.12 19.51
N PHE A 230 -12.66 -2.18 18.78
CA PHE A 230 -14.12 -2.06 18.71
C PHE A 230 -14.78 -3.33 18.15
N GLN A 231 -14.24 -3.92 17.08
CA GLN A 231 -14.75 -5.15 16.51
C GLN A 231 -14.53 -6.35 17.44
N ASN A 232 -13.37 -6.46 18.11
CA ASN A 232 -13.13 -7.48 19.13
C ASN A 232 -14.18 -7.40 20.25
N TYR A 233 -14.54 -6.20 20.70
CA TYR A 233 -15.60 -6.01 21.70
C TYR A 233 -16.96 -6.45 21.15
N ARG A 234 -17.33 -5.98 19.96
CA ARG A 234 -18.62 -6.27 19.32
C ARG A 234 -18.81 -7.76 19.00
N ASN A 235 -17.73 -8.44 18.53
CA ASN A 235 -17.77 -9.84 18.11
C ASN A 235 -17.39 -10.81 19.23
N HIS A 236 -17.11 -10.31 20.45
CA HIS A 236 -16.65 -11.10 21.58
C HIS A 236 -15.36 -11.93 21.28
N SER A 237 -14.53 -11.44 20.36
CA SER A 237 -13.34 -12.14 19.86
C SER A 237 -12.07 -11.92 20.71
N PHE A 238 -12.12 -11.19 21.83
CA PHE A 238 -11.00 -11.09 22.77
C PHE A 238 -10.51 -12.47 23.30
N ALA A 239 -11.40 -13.45 23.31
CA ALA A 239 -11.06 -14.84 23.67
C ALA A 239 -10.00 -15.46 22.74
N ASP A 240 -9.80 -14.94 21.53
CA ASP A 240 -8.74 -15.39 20.62
C ASP A 240 -7.35 -15.24 21.25
N TYR A 241 -7.13 -14.17 22.00
CA TYR A 241 -5.86 -13.88 22.67
C TYR A 241 -5.59 -14.78 23.87
N SER A 242 -6.57 -15.51 24.37
CA SER A 242 -6.39 -16.48 25.46
C SER A 242 -6.08 -17.90 24.99
N LYS A 243 -6.14 -18.18 23.68
CA LYS A 243 -5.83 -19.49 23.08
C LYS A 243 -4.31 -19.72 23.01
N GLY A 244 -3.67 -19.97 24.16
CA GLY A 244 -2.21 -20.05 24.31
C GLY A 244 -1.51 -21.02 23.36
N SER A 245 -2.14 -22.16 23.02
CA SER A 245 -1.59 -23.17 22.09
C SER A 245 -1.40 -22.64 20.64
N LEU A 246 -2.13 -21.58 20.26
CA LEU A 246 -2.08 -21.00 18.92
C LEU A 246 -1.11 -19.81 18.81
N TRP A 247 -0.68 -19.25 19.94
CA TRP A 247 0.14 -18.04 19.94
C TRP A 247 1.42 -18.16 19.13
N GLY A 248 2.17 -19.25 19.31
CA GLY A 248 3.43 -19.46 18.59
C GLY A 248 3.25 -19.42 17.06
N ASN A 249 2.24 -20.14 16.55
CA ASN A 249 1.92 -20.16 15.13
C ASN A 249 1.43 -18.78 14.66
N ASN A 250 0.44 -18.22 15.33
CA ASN A 250 -0.23 -17.00 14.86
C ASN A 250 0.68 -15.77 14.97
N LEU A 251 1.48 -15.67 16.03
CA LEU A 251 2.46 -14.60 16.21
C LEU A 251 3.54 -14.65 15.11
N LEU A 252 4.06 -15.85 14.80
CA LEU A 252 5.05 -16.02 13.73
C LEU A 252 4.50 -15.55 12.39
N PHE A 253 3.29 -15.99 12.01
CA PHE A 253 2.71 -15.63 10.71
C PHE A 253 2.24 -14.15 10.66
N CYS A 254 1.78 -13.57 11.77
CA CYS A 254 1.53 -12.12 11.87
C CYS A 254 2.84 -11.33 11.72
N ALA A 255 3.92 -11.75 12.35
CA ALA A 255 5.22 -11.08 12.24
C ALA A 255 5.78 -11.18 10.80
N LEU A 256 5.73 -12.36 10.18
CA LEU A 256 6.14 -12.54 8.78
C LEU A 256 5.30 -11.69 7.83
N ALA A 257 3.97 -11.69 8.00
CA ALA A 257 3.09 -10.84 7.19
C ALA A 257 3.40 -9.36 7.39
N GLY A 258 3.65 -8.94 8.64
CA GLY A 258 4.03 -7.56 8.97
C GLY A 258 5.37 -7.16 8.35
N ALA A 259 6.39 -8.03 8.41
CA ALA A 259 7.69 -7.80 7.80
C ALA A 259 7.58 -7.64 6.28
N LEU A 260 6.88 -8.56 5.62
CA LEU A 260 6.67 -8.53 4.18
C LEU A 260 5.88 -7.27 3.77
N TRP A 261 4.86 -6.90 4.56
CA TRP A 261 4.08 -5.69 4.29
C TRP A 261 4.93 -4.41 4.41
N TYR A 262 5.75 -4.29 5.46
CA TYR A 262 6.61 -3.13 5.69
C TYR A 262 7.73 -3.02 4.65
N SER A 263 8.19 -4.14 4.10
CA SER A 263 9.28 -4.19 3.10
C SER A 263 9.05 -3.28 1.89
N GLN A 264 7.79 -2.98 1.53
CA GLN A 264 7.49 -2.03 0.44
C GLN A 264 8.00 -0.61 0.75
N PHE A 265 7.82 -0.13 1.96
CA PHE A 265 8.23 1.22 2.34
C PHE A 265 9.73 1.29 2.65
N PHE A 266 10.27 0.22 3.23
CA PHE A 266 11.69 0.06 3.36
C PHE A 266 12.36 0.05 1.97
N GLY A 267 11.86 -0.75 1.03
CA GLY A 267 12.31 -0.79 -0.35
C GLY A 267 12.12 0.54 -1.09
N LEU A 268 11.01 1.25 -0.84
CA LEU A 268 10.79 2.58 -1.41
C LEU A 268 11.84 3.58 -0.92
N SER A 269 12.15 3.59 0.38
CA SER A 269 13.19 4.45 0.95
C SER A 269 14.56 4.16 0.35
N LEU A 270 14.97 2.89 0.37
CA LEU A 270 16.25 2.47 -0.22
C LEU A 270 16.33 2.81 -1.71
N GLY A 271 15.26 2.51 -2.46
CA GLY A 271 15.23 2.77 -3.89
C GLY A 271 15.31 4.26 -4.23
N LYS A 272 14.64 5.12 -3.45
CA LYS A 272 14.76 6.58 -3.60
C LYS A 272 16.20 7.07 -3.45
N GLY A 273 17.01 6.47 -2.59
CA GLY A 273 18.42 6.81 -2.43
C GLY A 273 19.26 6.62 -3.72
N PHE A 274 18.80 5.76 -4.64
CA PHE A 274 19.41 5.56 -5.96
C PHE A 274 18.76 6.40 -7.07
N LEU A 275 17.66 7.14 -6.76
CA LEU A 275 16.95 7.96 -7.71
C LEU A 275 17.23 9.47 -7.54
N THR A 276 18.16 9.85 -6.69
CA THR A 276 18.48 11.25 -6.35
C THR A 276 18.82 12.11 -7.54
N GLU A 277 19.41 11.53 -8.60
CA GLU A 277 19.76 12.22 -9.85
C GLU A 277 18.55 12.42 -10.79
N SER A 278 17.38 11.82 -10.48
CA SER A 278 16.16 11.96 -11.27
C SER A 278 14.99 12.50 -10.43
N PRO A 279 14.84 13.83 -10.29
CA PRO A 279 13.71 14.44 -9.57
C PRO A 279 12.35 13.94 -10.07
N THR A 280 12.24 13.68 -11.38
CA THR A 280 11.04 13.13 -12.02
C THR A 280 10.67 11.76 -11.45
N LEU A 281 11.64 10.83 -11.33
CA LEU A 281 11.40 9.51 -10.75
C LEU A 281 11.19 9.56 -9.24
N LEU A 282 11.87 10.48 -8.52
CA LEU A 282 11.61 10.70 -7.10
C LEU A 282 10.14 11.07 -6.85
N THR A 283 9.61 12.05 -7.57
CA THR A 283 8.20 12.47 -7.49
C THR A 283 7.27 11.33 -7.90
N PHE A 284 7.62 10.56 -8.93
CA PHE A 284 6.80 9.46 -9.46
C PHE A 284 6.95 8.14 -8.69
N SER A 285 7.89 8.02 -7.76
CA SER A 285 8.25 6.78 -7.05
C SER A 285 7.08 6.12 -6.31
N TRP A 286 6.14 6.91 -5.78
CA TRP A 286 4.91 6.41 -5.18
C TRP A 286 4.03 5.66 -6.20
N CYS A 287 3.85 6.27 -7.38
CA CYS A 287 3.08 5.65 -8.45
C CYS A 287 3.72 4.34 -8.93
N ILE A 288 5.06 4.30 -9.03
CA ILE A 288 5.82 3.08 -9.35
C ILE A 288 5.54 1.99 -8.32
N LEU A 289 5.64 2.30 -7.03
CA LEU A 289 5.37 1.35 -5.96
C LEU A 289 3.95 0.77 -6.07
N MET A 290 2.95 1.63 -6.27
CA MET A 290 1.55 1.20 -6.38
C MET A 290 1.31 0.38 -7.64
N ALA A 291 1.88 0.76 -8.78
CA ALA A 291 1.80 0.00 -10.02
C ALA A 291 2.40 -1.42 -9.87
N LEU A 292 3.58 -1.51 -9.26
CA LEU A 292 4.26 -2.79 -9.03
C LEU A 292 3.52 -3.66 -8.00
N ASN A 293 2.89 -3.08 -6.98
CA ASN A 293 2.02 -3.80 -6.07
C ASN A 293 0.85 -4.47 -6.83
N VAL A 294 0.24 -3.77 -7.79
CA VAL A 294 -0.80 -4.36 -8.64
C VAL A 294 -0.24 -5.48 -9.52
N VAL A 295 0.92 -5.27 -10.14
CA VAL A 295 1.57 -6.28 -10.97
C VAL A 295 1.83 -7.57 -10.17
N PHE A 296 2.51 -7.48 -9.04
CA PHE A 296 2.88 -8.66 -8.25
C PHE A 296 1.69 -9.32 -7.56
N SER A 297 0.67 -8.58 -7.17
CA SER A 297 -0.59 -9.18 -6.67
C SER A 297 -1.26 -10.05 -7.75
N ASN A 298 -1.26 -9.61 -9.01
CA ASN A 298 -1.79 -10.41 -10.11
C ASN A 298 -0.87 -11.61 -10.46
N VAL A 299 0.45 -11.46 -10.33
CA VAL A 299 1.40 -12.58 -10.47
C VAL A 299 1.09 -13.66 -9.42
N TRP A 300 0.86 -13.28 -8.16
CA TRP A 300 0.39 -14.22 -7.13
C TRP A 300 -0.95 -14.85 -7.48
N GLY A 301 -1.91 -14.08 -8.00
CA GLY A 301 -3.19 -14.62 -8.49
C GLY A 301 -3.01 -15.69 -9.59
N ILE A 302 -2.03 -15.51 -10.49
CA ILE A 302 -1.68 -16.50 -11.51
C ILE A 302 -1.06 -17.75 -10.87
N ILE A 303 -0.09 -17.58 -9.96
CA ILE A 303 0.59 -18.68 -9.25
C ILE A 303 -0.42 -19.50 -8.43
N LEU A 304 -1.34 -18.82 -7.73
CA LEU A 304 -2.39 -19.44 -6.92
C LEU A 304 -3.56 -19.97 -7.77
N LYS A 305 -3.44 -19.92 -9.09
CA LYS A 305 -4.44 -20.43 -10.07
C LYS A 305 -5.81 -19.74 -9.99
N GLU A 306 -5.86 -18.51 -9.48
CA GLU A 306 -7.11 -17.73 -9.40
C GLU A 306 -7.68 -17.38 -10.80
N TRP A 307 -6.84 -17.40 -11.83
CA TRP A 307 -7.20 -17.16 -13.22
C TRP A 307 -7.47 -18.46 -14.02
N LYS A 308 -7.47 -19.61 -13.33
CA LYS A 308 -7.75 -20.91 -13.97
C LYS A 308 -9.19 -20.94 -14.46
N GLY A 309 -9.37 -21.37 -15.71
CA GLY A 309 -10.70 -21.45 -16.35
C GLY A 309 -11.17 -20.13 -17.00
N CYS A 310 -10.42 -19.04 -16.86
CA CYS A 310 -10.73 -17.80 -17.56
C CYS A 310 -10.56 -17.93 -19.08
N SER A 311 -11.36 -17.15 -19.84
CA SER A 311 -11.27 -17.12 -21.29
C SER A 311 -9.91 -16.58 -21.75
N ARG A 312 -9.48 -16.97 -22.97
CA ARG A 312 -8.27 -16.43 -23.60
C ARG A 312 -8.31 -14.89 -23.67
N LYS A 313 -9.47 -14.32 -23.96
CA LYS A 313 -9.68 -12.87 -24.00
C LYS A 313 -9.35 -12.23 -22.64
N THR A 314 -9.86 -12.78 -21.53
CA THR A 314 -9.61 -12.30 -20.18
C THR A 314 -8.12 -12.30 -19.85
N ILE A 315 -7.42 -13.38 -20.18
CA ILE A 315 -5.97 -13.49 -19.92
C ILE A 315 -5.17 -12.50 -20.78
N VAL A 316 -5.53 -12.29 -22.05
CA VAL A 316 -4.87 -11.31 -22.92
C VAL A 316 -5.04 -9.89 -22.36
N VAL A 317 -6.26 -9.53 -21.91
CA VAL A 317 -6.53 -8.22 -21.30
C VAL A 317 -5.72 -8.05 -20.01
N LEU A 318 -5.64 -9.09 -19.18
CA LEU A 318 -4.79 -9.06 -17.96
C LEU A 318 -3.32 -8.79 -18.31
N ILE A 319 -2.75 -9.58 -19.23
CA ILE A 319 -1.35 -9.45 -19.65
C ILE A 319 -1.10 -8.04 -20.23
N ALA A 320 -2.00 -7.54 -21.07
CA ALA A 320 -1.89 -6.20 -21.63
C ALA A 320 -1.82 -5.12 -20.52
N GLY A 321 -2.71 -5.21 -19.52
CA GLY A 321 -2.71 -4.29 -18.39
C GLY A 321 -1.42 -4.37 -17.56
N LEU A 322 -0.89 -5.57 -17.31
CA LEU A 322 0.37 -5.77 -16.61
C LEU A 322 1.56 -5.16 -17.38
N LEU A 323 1.61 -5.34 -18.70
CA LEU A 323 2.65 -4.76 -19.55
C LEU A 323 2.57 -3.22 -19.55
N VAL A 324 1.36 -2.64 -19.61
CA VAL A 324 1.16 -1.18 -19.52
C VAL A 324 1.64 -0.65 -18.16
N LEU A 325 1.37 -1.35 -17.06
CA LEU A 325 1.86 -0.95 -15.73
C LEU A 325 3.38 -1.02 -15.63
N ILE A 326 3.99 -2.07 -16.13
CA ILE A 326 5.46 -2.19 -16.13
C ILE A 326 6.07 -1.06 -16.98
N PHE A 327 5.51 -0.80 -18.17
CA PHE A 327 5.96 0.29 -19.03
C PHE A 327 5.83 1.66 -18.36
N SER A 328 4.72 1.90 -17.63
CA SER A 328 4.48 3.18 -16.95
C SER A 328 5.58 3.51 -15.93
N CYS A 329 6.23 2.52 -15.32
CA CYS A 329 7.29 2.73 -14.35
C CYS A 329 8.55 3.39 -14.98
N PHE A 330 8.77 3.22 -16.27
CA PHE A 330 9.91 3.77 -17.00
C PHE A 330 9.56 5.03 -17.80
N LEU A 331 8.28 5.24 -18.09
CA LEU A 331 7.82 6.29 -19.00
C LEU A 331 8.26 7.70 -18.59
N PRO A 332 8.21 8.13 -17.30
CA PRO A 332 8.64 9.47 -16.93
C PRO A 332 10.13 9.72 -17.18
N GLU A 333 10.97 8.70 -17.10
CA GLU A 333 12.40 8.83 -17.40
C GLU A 333 12.66 8.89 -18.92
N ILE A 334 11.82 8.23 -19.72
CA ILE A 334 11.92 8.24 -21.18
C ILE A 334 11.47 9.61 -21.76
N LEU A 335 10.50 10.26 -21.09
CA LEU A 335 9.90 11.54 -21.54
C LEU A 335 10.58 12.78 -20.94
N LYS A 336 11.55 12.62 -20.10
CA LYS A 336 12.28 13.68 -19.37
C LYS A 336 13.14 14.54 -20.33
#